data_edc701a92f97029b31d4a499f76406af
#
_entry.id   edc701a92f97029b31d4a499f76406af
#
_cell.length_a   1.000
_cell.length_b   1.000
_cell.length_c   1.000
_cell.angle_alpha   90.00
_cell.angle_beta   90.00
_cell.angle_gamma   90.00
#
_symmetry.space_group_name_H-M   'P 1'
#
loop_
_entity.id
_entity.type
_entity.pdbx_description
1 polymer ?
#
loop_
_entity_poly.entity_id
_entity_poly.type
_entity_poly.pdbx_seq_one_letter_code
_entity_poly.pdbx_strand_id
1 'polypeptide(L)'
;MSVKTKRLTESAMLLAVAIVLELVAKMFIPEMPFGGQVTIVSMLPIVLISYRHGMKWGFVASFTYALLEMALGAKTVSAAFLPGYFGDETMILNALLMCLLDYVVAFTVLGLGGIFRDRIENGGTALVCGSLVALGARYLSHIVSGYILFSGYAEWYFTQEGFPAWGAQLVEQLSPQVLGVVYSVVYNGMFMIPEILLTAVAALILSRTPKIVAKVS
;
A
#
# COMPACT_ATOMS: atom_id res chain seq x y z
N MET A 1 -33.33 -6.23 -4.06
CA MET A 1 -32.07 -6.74 -3.48
C MET A 1 -31.91 -6.13 -2.11
N SER A 2 -31.59 -6.92 -1.08
CA SER A 2 -31.41 -6.37 0.27
C SER A 2 -30.14 -5.48 0.32
N VAL A 3 -30.09 -4.53 1.28
CA VAL A 3 -28.91 -3.67 1.48
C VAL A 3 -27.66 -4.49 1.72
N LYS A 4 -27.78 -5.60 2.48
CA LYS A 4 -26.65 -6.53 2.72
C LYS A 4 -26.16 -7.18 1.43
N THR A 5 -27.06 -7.67 0.59
CA THR A 5 -26.71 -8.30 -0.69
C THR A 5 -26.02 -7.30 -1.62
N LYS A 6 -26.57 -6.06 -1.73
CA LYS A 6 -25.98 -5.00 -2.53
C LYS A 6 -24.54 -4.67 -2.09
N ARG A 7 -24.33 -4.54 -0.77
CA ARG A 7 -23.00 -4.27 -0.19
C ARG A 7 -22.00 -5.37 -0.52
N LEU A 8 -22.38 -6.63 -0.33
CA LEU A 8 -21.52 -7.78 -0.62
C LEU A 8 -21.18 -7.87 -2.12
N THR A 9 -22.18 -7.75 -3.00
CA THR A 9 -21.97 -7.84 -4.45
C THR A 9 -21.05 -6.71 -4.93
N GLU A 10 -21.31 -5.48 -4.51
CA GLU A 10 -20.51 -4.31 -4.90
C GLU A 10 -19.08 -4.45 -4.38
N SER A 11 -18.89 -4.87 -3.13
CA SER A 11 -17.55 -5.08 -2.58
C SER A 11 -16.79 -6.20 -3.31
N ALA A 12 -17.45 -7.30 -3.63
CA ALA A 12 -16.83 -8.39 -4.38
C ALA A 12 -16.40 -7.94 -5.79
N MET A 13 -17.24 -7.15 -6.48
CA MET A 13 -16.88 -6.59 -7.79
C MET A 13 -15.70 -5.62 -7.69
N LEU A 14 -15.67 -4.74 -6.70
CA LEU A 14 -14.59 -3.79 -6.52
C LEU A 14 -13.27 -4.47 -6.11
N LEU A 15 -13.33 -5.52 -5.28
CA LEU A 15 -12.18 -6.37 -4.98
C LEU A 15 -11.64 -7.06 -6.24
N ALA A 16 -12.52 -7.61 -7.08
CA ALA A 16 -12.11 -8.22 -8.34
C ALA A 16 -11.45 -7.20 -9.29
N VAL A 17 -12.01 -5.98 -9.38
CA VAL A 17 -11.40 -4.89 -10.16
C VAL A 17 -10.01 -4.53 -9.62
N ALA A 18 -9.85 -4.42 -8.29
CA ALA A 18 -8.56 -4.15 -7.68
C ALA A 18 -7.51 -5.21 -8.08
N ILE A 19 -7.85 -6.49 -7.97
CA ILE A 19 -6.96 -7.61 -8.34
C ILE A 19 -6.62 -7.58 -9.83
N VAL A 20 -7.59 -7.31 -10.70
CA VAL A 20 -7.33 -7.22 -12.14
C VAL A 20 -6.38 -6.07 -12.45
N LEU A 21 -6.57 -4.90 -11.84
CA LEU A 21 -5.65 -3.76 -12.00
C LEU A 21 -4.24 -4.09 -11.51
N GLU A 22 -4.12 -4.78 -10.38
CA GLU A 22 -2.85 -5.27 -9.82
C GLU A 22 -2.14 -6.22 -10.81
N LEU A 23 -2.85 -7.23 -11.32
CA LEU A 23 -2.30 -8.19 -12.26
C LEU A 23 -1.87 -7.53 -13.58
N VAL A 24 -2.67 -6.58 -14.07
CA VAL A 24 -2.32 -5.79 -15.26
C VAL A 24 -1.07 -4.96 -14.99
N ALA A 25 -0.97 -4.29 -13.83
CA ALA A 25 0.23 -3.53 -13.47
C ALA A 25 1.49 -4.41 -13.45
N LYS A 26 1.39 -5.61 -12.87
CA LYS A 26 2.51 -6.59 -12.81
C LYS A 26 3.02 -7.04 -14.17
N MET A 27 2.21 -6.94 -15.22
CA MET A 27 2.65 -7.25 -16.59
C MET A 27 3.54 -6.18 -17.22
N PHE A 28 3.42 -4.92 -16.78
CA PHE A 28 4.08 -3.76 -17.41
C PHE A 28 5.08 -3.05 -16.51
N ILE A 29 4.91 -3.13 -15.21
CA ILE A 29 5.75 -2.42 -14.23
C ILE A 29 6.54 -3.46 -13.44
N PRO A 30 7.89 -3.40 -13.47
CA PRO A 30 8.71 -4.33 -12.71
C PRO A 30 8.55 -4.11 -11.20
N GLU A 31 8.63 -5.21 -10.47
CA GLU A 31 8.73 -5.19 -9.00
C GLU A 31 10.13 -4.75 -8.57
N MET A 32 10.23 -4.00 -7.49
CA MET A 32 11.50 -3.59 -6.90
C MET A 32 12.20 -4.77 -6.19
N PRO A 33 13.54 -4.73 -6.00
CA PRO A 33 14.34 -5.89 -5.52
C PRO A 33 13.85 -6.53 -4.21
N PHE A 34 13.36 -5.73 -3.27
CA PHE A 34 12.82 -6.22 -1.97
C PHE A 34 11.29 -6.16 -1.90
N GLY A 35 10.63 -6.15 -3.05
CA GLY A 35 9.19 -5.95 -3.17
C GLY A 35 8.81 -4.48 -3.30
N GLY A 36 7.54 -4.26 -3.52
CA GLY A 36 7.00 -2.92 -3.82
C GLY A 36 6.91 -2.66 -5.33
N GLN A 37 5.78 -2.15 -5.73
CA GLN A 37 5.44 -1.87 -7.13
C GLN A 37 4.36 -0.80 -7.21
N VAL A 38 4.39 0.00 -8.25
CA VAL A 38 3.27 0.89 -8.61
C VAL A 38 2.17 0.04 -9.25
N THR A 39 0.96 0.09 -8.71
CA THR A 39 -0.12 -0.85 -9.06
C THR A 39 -1.23 -0.24 -9.93
N ILE A 40 -0.96 0.92 -10.54
CA ILE A 40 -1.90 1.64 -11.42
C ILE A 40 -3.31 1.69 -10.82
N VAL A 41 -3.45 2.37 -9.68
CA VAL A 41 -4.75 2.69 -9.05
C VAL A 41 -5.51 1.47 -8.49
N SER A 42 -4.87 0.32 -8.31
CA SER A 42 -5.54 -0.90 -7.78
C SER A 42 -6.16 -0.71 -6.40
N MET A 43 -5.67 0.25 -5.61
CA MET A 43 -6.17 0.52 -4.26
C MET A 43 -7.41 1.41 -4.21
N LEU A 44 -7.69 2.17 -5.28
CA LEU A 44 -8.87 3.04 -5.30
C LEU A 44 -10.19 2.29 -5.15
N PRO A 45 -10.42 1.12 -5.80
CA PRO A 45 -11.61 0.32 -5.55
C PRO A 45 -11.80 -0.05 -4.06
N ILE A 46 -10.70 -0.33 -3.34
CA ILE A 46 -10.75 -0.69 -1.92
C ILE A 46 -11.11 0.53 -1.06
N VAL A 47 -10.48 1.66 -1.32
CA VAL A 47 -10.83 2.96 -0.70
C VAL A 47 -12.29 3.30 -0.98
N LEU A 48 -12.76 3.06 -2.20
CA LEU A 48 -14.15 3.31 -2.60
C LEU A 48 -15.15 2.45 -1.82
N ILE A 49 -14.83 1.17 -1.53
CA ILE A 49 -15.66 0.32 -0.65
C ILE A 49 -15.83 0.99 0.72
N SER A 50 -14.74 1.45 1.32
CA SER A 50 -14.77 2.13 2.61
C SER A 50 -15.58 3.44 2.56
N TYR A 51 -15.36 4.24 1.53
CA TYR A 51 -16.11 5.47 1.32
C TYR A 51 -17.63 5.22 1.16
N ARG A 52 -18.03 4.25 0.32
CA ARG A 52 -19.43 3.98 0.00
C ARG A 52 -20.19 3.29 1.13
N HIS A 53 -19.57 2.34 1.81
CA HIS A 53 -20.21 1.47 2.80
C HIS A 53 -19.83 1.77 4.25
N GLY A 54 -18.93 2.75 4.47
CA GLY A 54 -18.43 3.16 5.79
C GLY A 54 -17.19 2.38 6.24
N MET A 55 -16.41 3.00 7.13
CA MET A 55 -15.09 2.49 7.55
C MET A 55 -15.11 1.08 8.13
N LYS A 56 -16.12 0.74 8.96
CA LYS A 56 -16.20 -0.62 9.57
C LYS A 56 -16.23 -1.71 8.50
N TRP A 57 -17.02 -1.51 7.46
CA TRP A 57 -17.07 -2.43 6.32
C TRP A 57 -15.82 -2.31 5.45
N GLY A 58 -15.31 -1.10 5.29
CA GLY A 58 -14.06 -0.81 4.61
C GLY A 58 -12.90 -1.60 5.19
N PHE A 59 -12.74 -1.63 6.51
CA PHE A 59 -11.68 -2.42 7.17
C PHE A 59 -11.82 -3.93 6.92
N VAL A 60 -13.04 -4.48 6.93
CA VAL A 60 -13.27 -5.90 6.61
C VAL A 60 -12.88 -6.19 5.17
N ALA A 61 -13.31 -5.37 4.22
CA ALA A 61 -12.96 -5.54 2.81
C ALA A 61 -11.45 -5.35 2.56
N SER A 62 -10.83 -4.37 3.22
CA SER A 62 -9.40 -4.10 3.12
C SER A 62 -8.57 -5.24 3.72
N PHE A 63 -8.99 -5.82 4.83
CA PHE A 63 -8.35 -7.00 5.40
C PHE A 63 -8.48 -8.22 4.46
N THR A 64 -9.66 -8.41 3.84
CA THR A 64 -9.82 -9.45 2.81
C THR A 64 -8.87 -9.22 1.65
N TYR A 65 -8.74 -7.97 1.19
CA TYR A 65 -7.77 -7.61 0.15
C TYR A 65 -6.33 -7.86 0.59
N ALA A 66 -5.96 -7.57 1.85
CA ALA A 66 -4.64 -7.88 2.40
C ALA A 66 -4.27 -9.36 2.29
N LEU A 67 -5.23 -10.26 2.58
CA LEU A 67 -5.02 -11.70 2.44
C LEU A 67 -4.87 -12.13 0.97
N LEU A 68 -5.63 -11.51 0.06
CA LEU A 68 -5.49 -11.76 -1.37
C LEU A 68 -4.14 -11.26 -1.90
N GLU A 69 -3.68 -10.09 -1.49
CA GLU A 69 -2.36 -9.54 -1.84
C GLU A 69 -1.22 -10.42 -1.30
N MET A 70 -1.34 -10.93 -0.07
CA MET A 70 -0.38 -11.88 0.48
C MET A 70 -0.33 -13.18 -0.35
N ALA A 71 -1.46 -13.65 -0.83
CA ALA A 71 -1.53 -14.82 -1.71
C ALA A 71 -0.95 -14.53 -3.12
N LEU A 72 -1.21 -13.34 -3.68
CA LEU A 72 -0.62 -12.90 -4.95
C LEU A 72 0.89 -12.69 -4.85
N GLY A 73 1.37 -12.23 -3.68
CA GLY A 73 2.78 -12.07 -3.33
C GLY A 73 3.44 -13.33 -2.76
N ALA A 74 2.85 -14.52 -2.91
CA ALA A 74 3.31 -15.76 -2.30
C ALA A 74 4.78 -16.08 -2.59
N LYS A 75 5.32 -15.66 -3.74
CA LYS A 75 6.74 -15.80 -4.07
C LYS A 75 7.62 -15.02 -3.07
N THR A 76 7.33 -13.76 -2.85
CA THR A 76 8.07 -12.88 -1.91
C THR A 76 7.83 -13.33 -0.48
N VAL A 77 6.60 -13.67 -0.12
CA VAL A 77 6.25 -14.20 1.20
C VAL A 77 7.03 -15.50 1.48
N SER A 78 7.05 -16.45 0.56
CA SER A 78 7.79 -17.70 0.76
C SER A 78 9.30 -17.49 0.82
N ALA A 79 9.85 -16.57 0.03
CA ALA A 79 11.27 -16.23 0.04
C ALA A 79 11.71 -15.66 1.41
N ALA A 80 10.85 -14.90 2.06
CA ALA A 80 11.13 -14.34 3.39
C ALA A 80 11.38 -15.41 4.48
N PHE A 81 10.86 -16.62 4.28
CA PHE A 81 11.08 -17.76 5.18
C PHE A 81 12.29 -18.61 4.79
N LEU A 82 13.07 -18.22 3.77
CA LEU A 82 14.28 -18.95 3.39
C LEU A 82 15.50 -18.43 4.16
N PRO A 83 16.48 -19.30 4.49
CA PRO A 83 17.74 -18.91 5.12
C PRO A 83 18.43 -17.80 4.32
N GLY A 84 18.97 -16.81 5.03
CA GLY A 84 19.74 -15.71 4.43
C GLY A 84 18.92 -14.51 3.92
N TYR A 85 17.58 -14.60 3.87
CA TYR A 85 16.77 -13.45 3.46
C TYR A 85 16.82 -12.30 4.50
N PHE A 86 16.73 -12.62 5.80
CA PHE A 86 16.87 -11.66 6.91
C PHE A 86 18.05 -11.98 7.84
N GLY A 87 18.91 -12.93 7.49
CA GLY A 87 19.90 -13.52 8.38
C GLY A 87 19.37 -14.73 9.14
N ASP A 88 20.28 -15.50 9.78
CA ASP A 88 19.94 -16.85 10.26
C ASP A 88 19.16 -16.90 11.58
N GLU A 89 19.40 -15.99 12.53
CA GLU A 89 18.86 -16.10 13.89
C GLU A 89 17.42 -15.58 14.05
N THR A 90 16.99 -14.62 13.21
CA THR A 90 15.69 -13.93 13.36
C THR A 90 14.73 -14.16 12.19
N MET A 91 15.07 -15.10 11.30
CA MET A 91 14.38 -15.33 10.03
C MET A 91 12.86 -15.46 10.16
N ILE A 92 12.37 -16.35 11.03
CA ILE A 92 10.94 -16.60 11.18
C ILE A 92 10.21 -15.37 11.72
N LEU A 93 10.78 -14.72 12.73
CA LEU A 93 10.17 -13.52 13.33
C LEU A 93 10.10 -12.38 12.31
N ASN A 94 11.17 -12.14 11.57
CA ASN A 94 11.24 -11.09 10.56
C ASN A 94 10.29 -11.38 9.38
N ALA A 95 10.18 -12.64 8.95
CA ALA A 95 9.20 -13.04 7.94
C ALA A 95 7.74 -12.81 8.41
N LEU A 96 7.42 -13.13 9.68
CA LEU A 96 6.11 -12.86 10.26
C LEU A 96 5.86 -11.35 10.39
N LEU A 97 6.87 -10.56 10.80
CA LEU A 97 6.75 -9.10 10.85
C LEU A 97 6.55 -8.49 9.46
N MET A 98 7.24 -9.01 8.43
CA MET A 98 7.01 -8.60 7.05
C MET A 98 5.57 -8.90 6.62
N CYS A 99 5.08 -10.11 6.85
CA CYS A 99 3.69 -10.46 6.55
C CYS A 99 2.70 -9.54 7.28
N LEU A 100 2.97 -9.21 8.54
CA LEU A 100 2.12 -8.34 9.33
C LEU A 100 2.16 -6.90 8.82
N LEU A 101 3.34 -6.30 8.66
CA LEU A 101 3.50 -4.88 8.35
C LEU A 101 3.28 -4.56 6.88
N ASP A 102 3.83 -5.37 5.96
CA ASP A 102 3.78 -5.08 4.52
C ASP A 102 2.53 -5.60 3.82
N TYR A 103 1.84 -6.58 4.43
CA TYR A 103 0.58 -7.07 3.89
C TYR A 103 -0.60 -6.73 4.80
N VAL A 104 -0.66 -7.30 6.02
CA VAL A 104 -1.87 -7.16 6.84
C VAL A 104 -2.13 -5.71 7.22
N VAL A 105 -1.18 -5.01 7.82
CA VAL A 105 -1.37 -3.61 8.23
C VAL A 105 -1.45 -2.71 7.01
N ALA A 106 -0.48 -2.80 6.09
CA ALA A 106 -0.37 -1.91 4.93
C ALA A 106 -1.63 -1.89 4.06
N PHE A 107 -2.28 -3.02 3.86
CA PHE A 107 -3.51 -3.07 3.06
C PHE A 107 -4.78 -2.86 3.90
N THR A 108 -4.81 -3.29 5.17
CA THR A 108 -5.99 -3.09 6.02
C THR A 108 -6.26 -1.61 6.29
N VAL A 109 -5.22 -0.77 6.41
CA VAL A 109 -5.37 0.68 6.62
C VAL A 109 -6.07 1.40 5.46
N LEU A 110 -6.22 0.77 4.29
CA LEU A 110 -7.05 1.30 3.19
C LEU A 110 -8.51 1.46 3.61
N GLY A 111 -8.95 0.75 4.66
CA GLY A 111 -10.23 0.97 5.33
C GLY A 111 -10.44 2.39 5.87
N LEU A 112 -9.36 3.18 6.06
CA LEU A 112 -9.43 4.60 6.41
C LEU A 112 -10.00 5.46 5.27
N GLY A 113 -10.10 4.96 4.05
CA GLY A 113 -10.61 5.70 2.89
C GLY A 113 -11.98 6.36 3.09
N GLY A 114 -12.80 5.84 4.01
CA GLY A 114 -14.09 6.41 4.38
C GLY A 114 -14.08 7.45 5.50
N ILE A 115 -12.91 7.87 6.00
CA ILE A 115 -12.79 8.72 7.20
C ILE A 115 -13.49 10.09 7.06
N PHE A 116 -13.53 10.63 5.85
CA PHE A 116 -14.17 11.91 5.55
C PHE A 116 -15.57 11.77 4.95
N ARG A 117 -16.07 10.54 4.80
CA ARG A 117 -17.38 10.24 4.20
C ARG A 117 -18.51 11.13 4.74
N ASP A 118 -18.57 11.31 6.06
CA ASP A 118 -19.64 12.01 6.75
C ASP A 118 -19.19 13.35 7.36
N ARG A 119 -17.95 13.77 7.04
CA ARG A 119 -17.33 15.02 7.54
C ARG A 119 -17.22 16.09 6.45
N ILE A 120 -17.07 15.69 5.19
CA ILE A 120 -16.95 16.60 4.05
C ILE A 120 -18.21 16.43 3.18
N GLU A 121 -18.94 17.53 2.96
CA GLU A 121 -20.16 17.53 2.17
C GLU A 121 -19.93 17.17 0.71
N ASN A 122 -18.87 17.72 0.12
CA ASN A 122 -18.48 17.37 -1.25
C ASN A 122 -17.92 15.95 -1.30
N GLY A 123 -18.69 15.02 -1.85
CA GLY A 123 -18.34 13.60 -1.91
C GLY A 123 -17.04 13.33 -2.68
N GLY A 124 -16.73 14.13 -3.70
CA GLY A 124 -15.48 14.03 -4.45
C GLY A 124 -14.27 14.40 -3.59
N THR A 125 -14.34 15.54 -2.92
CA THR A 125 -13.29 15.97 -1.99
C THR A 125 -13.12 14.97 -0.85
N ALA A 126 -14.22 14.45 -0.30
CA ALA A 126 -14.17 13.43 0.75
C ALA A 126 -13.45 12.14 0.29
N LEU A 127 -13.71 11.68 -0.95
CA LEU A 127 -13.05 10.52 -1.52
C LEU A 127 -11.55 10.77 -1.75
N VAL A 128 -11.17 11.91 -2.32
CA VAL A 128 -9.75 12.26 -2.56
C VAL A 128 -8.98 12.36 -1.23
N CYS A 129 -9.51 13.10 -0.25
CA CYS A 129 -8.87 13.23 1.06
C CYS A 129 -8.78 11.88 1.80
N GLY A 130 -9.84 11.06 1.69
CA GLY A 130 -9.83 9.70 2.24
C GLY A 130 -8.78 8.81 1.59
N SER A 131 -8.59 8.90 0.27
CA SER A 131 -7.54 8.19 -0.46
C SER A 131 -6.16 8.60 0.02
N LEU A 132 -5.90 9.92 0.16
CA LEU A 132 -4.61 10.42 0.64
C LEU A 132 -4.28 9.93 2.05
N VAL A 133 -5.26 9.94 2.97
CA VAL A 133 -5.06 9.42 4.33
C VAL A 133 -4.80 7.91 4.32
N ALA A 134 -5.58 7.15 3.58
CA ALA A 134 -5.46 5.69 3.52
C ALA A 134 -4.11 5.24 2.93
N LEU A 135 -3.71 5.83 1.80
CA LEU A 135 -2.43 5.51 1.16
C LEU A 135 -1.23 6.09 1.94
N GLY A 136 -1.40 7.26 2.57
CA GLY A 136 -0.39 7.81 3.48
C GLY A 136 -0.13 6.89 4.69
N ALA A 137 -1.20 6.34 5.29
CA ALA A 137 -1.08 5.35 6.37
C ALA A 137 -0.40 4.06 5.89
N ARG A 138 -0.69 3.60 4.66
CA ARG A 138 0.01 2.47 4.04
C ARG A 138 1.50 2.77 3.86
N TYR A 139 1.84 3.94 3.35
CA TYR A 139 3.23 4.36 3.19
C TYR A 139 3.97 4.37 4.53
N LEU A 140 3.34 4.88 5.60
CA LEU A 140 3.92 4.82 6.95
C LEU A 140 4.16 3.38 7.42
N SER A 141 3.24 2.44 7.15
CA SER A 141 3.46 1.02 7.45
C SER A 141 4.70 0.47 6.75
N HIS A 142 4.86 0.77 5.46
CA HIS A 142 6.05 0.37 4.70
C HIS A 142 7.34 1.05 5.19
N ILE A 143 7.29 2.31 5.64
CA ILE A 143 8.46 2.98 6.24
C ILE A 143 8.87 2.26 7.53
N VAL A 144 7.91 1.91 8.39
CA VAL A 144 8.19 1.20 9.64
C VAL A 144 8.77 -0.20 9.34
N SER A 145 8.16 -0.94 8.42
CA SER A 145 8.66 -2.24 7.98
C SER A 145 10.08 -2.14 7.40
N GLY A 146 10.28 -1.23 6.46
CA GLY A 146 11.56 -1.01 5.80
C GLY A 146 12.68 -0.66 6.77
N TYR A 147 12.39 0.17 7.79
CA TYR A 147 13.35 0.47 8.83
C TYR A 147 13.70 -0.76 9.70
N ILE A 148 12.69 -1.49 10.16
CA ILE A 148 12.89 -2.63 11.07
C ILE A 148 13.58 -3.79 10.35
N LEU A 149 13.18 -4.10 9.12
CA LEU A 149 13.56 -5.33 8.43
C LEU A 149 14.68 -5.16 7.41
N PHE A 150 14.81 -3.96 6.81
CA PHE A 150 15.66 -3.75 5.65
C PHE A 150 16.69 -2.62 5.82
N SER A 151 16.78 -1.99 7.01
CA SER A 151 17.76 -0.91 7.25
C SER A 151 19.22 -1.33 7.03
N GLY A 152 19.54 -2.60 7.20
CA GLY A 152 20.87 -3.15 6.92
C GLY A 152 21.29 -3.06 5.45
N TYR A 153 20.37 -2.85 4.53
CA TYR A 153 20.65 -2.66 3.10
C TYR A 153 20.84 -1.19 2.70
N ALA A 154 20.76 -0.25 3.66
CA ALA A 154 20.78 1.19 3.37
C ALA A 154 22.09 1.62 2.69
N GLU A 155 23.26 1.19 3.21
CA GLU A 155 24.56 1.52 2.63
C GLU A 155 24.68 0.96 1.21
N TRP A 156 24.40 -0.32 1.01
CA TRP A 156 24.38 -0.94 -0.31
C TRP A 156 23.46 -0.19 -1.29
N TYR A 157 22.25 0.18 -0.85
CA TYR A 157 21.28 0.85 -1.70
C TYR A 157 21.78 2.20 -2.20
N PHE A 158 22.38 3.02 -1.33
CA PHE A 158 22.85 4.35 -1.69
C PHE A 158 24.21 4.37 -2.40
N THR A 159 24.96 3.26 -2.39
CA THR A 159 26.30 3.15 -3.02
C THR A 159 26.33 2.26 -4.25
N GLN A 160 25.19 1.67 -4.65
CA GLN A 160 25.14 0.79 -5.82
C GLN A 160 25.47 1.56 -7.11
N GLU A 161 26.01 0.85 -8.10
CA GLU A 161 26.37 1.41 -9.40
C GLU A 161 25.16 2.11 -10.05
N GLY A 162 25.37 3.33 -10.55
CA GLY A 162 24.32 4.15 -11.14
C GLY A 162 23.49 4.96 -10.15
N PHE A 163 23.68 4.81 -8.84
CA PHE A 163 23.01 5.68 -7.87
C PHE A 163 23.65 7.09 -7.91
N PRO A 164 22.86 8.18 -7.79
CA PRO A 164 23.38 9.55 -7.79
C PRO A 164 24.42 9.78 -6.68
N ALA A 165 25.41 10.64 -6.96
CA ALA A 165 26.53 10.90 -6.03
C ALA A 165 26.13 11.35 -4.61
N TRP A 166 24.94 11.94 -4.45
CA TRP A 166 24.43 12.30 -3.12
C TRP A 166 24.19 11.08 -2.21
N GLY A 167 24.02 9.90 -2.78
CA GLY A 167 23.85 8.66 -1.99
C GLY A 167 25.09 8.34 -1.14
N ALA A 168 26.28 8.38 -1.74
CA ALA A 168 27.55 8.19 -1.01
C ALA A 168 27.74 9.26 0.09
N GLN A 169 27.36 10.50 -0.19
CA GLN A 169 27.41 11.58 0.81
C GLN A 169 26.50 11.30 2.01
N LEU A 170 25.31 10.74 1.81
CA LEU A 170 24.43 10.34 2.91
C LEU A 170 25.07 9.26 3.80
N VAL A 171 25.72 8.27 3.18
CA VAL A 171 26.42 7.19 3.90
C VAL A 171 27.57 7.75 4.77
N GLU A 172 28.31 8.73 4.26
CA GLU A 172 29.41 9.37 5.00
C GLU A 172 28.94 10.29 6.14
N GLN A 173 27.79 10.94 5.98
CA GLN A 173 27.33 12.01 6.88
C GLN A 173 26.35 11.53 7.94
N LEU A 174 25.60 10.44 7.70
CA LEU A 174 24.54 10.01 8.58
C LEU A 174 24.96 8.83 9.46
N SER A 175 24.46 8.80 10.70
CA SER A 175 24.57 7.58 11.51
C SER A 175 23.78 6.42 10.88
N PRO A 176 24.15 5.15 11.14
CA PRO A 176 23.46 3.99 10.58
C PRO A 176 21.94 4.00 10.82
N GLN A 177 21.51 4.46 11.98
CA GLN A 177 20.08 4.54 12.35
C GLN A 177 19.34 5.56 11.48
N VAL A 178 19.91 6.75 11.32
CA VAL A 178 19.32 7.81 10.49
C VAL A 178 19.35 7.41 9.02
N LEU A 179 20.45 6.82 8.56
CA LEU A 179 20.57 6.29 7.20
C LEU A 179 19.50 5.23 6.90
N GLY A 180 19.23 4.33 7.86
CA GLY A 180 18.16 3.33 7.74
C GLY A 180 16.76 3.94 7.61
N VAL A 181 16.48 5.03 8.35
CA VAL A 181 15.19 5.76 8.20
C VAL A 181 15.11 6.42 6.83
N VAL A 182 16.18 7.12 6.40
CA VAL A 182 16.23 7.77 5.07
C VAL A 182 16.07 6.74 3.96
N TYR A 183 16.77 5.60 4.07
CA TYR A 183 16.60 4.48 3.14
C TYR A 183 15.14 4.05 3.05
N SER A 184 14.50 3.79 4.18
CA SER A 184 13.13 3.30 4.19
C SER A 184 12.14 4.30 3.59
N VAL A 185 12.30 5.59 3.89
CA VAL A 185 11.50 6.66 3.28
C VAL A 185 11.72 6.74 1.78
N VAL A 186 12.97 6.77 1.32
CA VAL A 186 13.30 6.90 -0.10
C VAL A 186 12.85 5.67 -0.87
N TYR A 187 13.23 4.47 -0.42
CA TYR A 187 12.90 3.21 -1.10
C TYR A 187 11.39 3.04 -1.26
N ASN A 188 10.63 3.12 -0.17
CA ASN A 188 9.19 2.97 -0.23
C ASN A 188 8.50 4.15 -0.93
N GLY A 189 9.10 5.34 -0.89
CA GLY A 189 8.62 6.51 -1.62
C GLY A 189 8.64 6.32 -3.14
N MET A 190 9.58 5.55 -3.68
CA MET A 190 9.70 5.33 -5.13
C MET A 190 8.45 4.69 -5.73
N PHE A 191 7.74 3.85 -5.00
CA PHE A 191 6.47 3.27 -5.49
C PHE A 191 5.25 3.89 -4.82
N MET A 192 5.32 4.28 -3.54
CA MET A 192 4.15 4.82 -2.84
C MET A 192 3.79 6.24 -3.25
N ILE A 193 4.77 7.10 -3.55
CA ILE A 193 4.47 8.48 -3.99
C ILE A 193 3.75 8.48 -5.35
N PRO A 194 4.25 7.80 -6.40
CA PRO A 194 3.50 7.65 -7.65
C PRO A 194 2.11 7.04 -7.44
N GLU A 195 1.99 6.01 -6.61
CA GLU A 195 0.71 5.35 -6.32
C GLU A 195 -0.30 6.31 -5.66
N ILE A 196 0.15 7.10 -4.67
CA ILE A 196 -0.69 8.12 -4.02
C ILE A 196 -1.17 9.16 -5.04
N LEU A 197 -0.27 9.66 -5.88
CA LEU A 197 -0.61 10.67 -6.88
C LEU A 197 -1.59 10.14 -7.93
N LEU A 198 -1.32 8.96 -8.48
CA LEU A 198 -2.19 8.31 -9.46
C LEU A 198 -3.58 8.03 -8.87
N THR A 199 -3.62 7.51 -7.65
CA THR A 199 -4.89 7.22 -6.95
C THR A 199 -5.66 8.50 -6.65
N ALA A 200 -5.01 9.59 -6.22
CA ALA A 200 -5.66 10.87 -5.97
C ALA A 200 -6.25 11.47 -7.26
N VAL A 201 -5.49 11.42 -8.37
CA VAL A 201 -5.96 11.88 -9.68
C VAL A 201 -7.15 11.05 -10.15
N ALA A 202 -7.08 9.72 -10.04
CA ALA A 202 -8.18 8.85 -10.43
C ALA A 202 -9.42 9.04 -9.54
N ALA A 203 -9.23 9.24 -8.23
CA ALA A 203 -10.33 9.58 -7.31
C ALA A 203 -11.00 10.89 -7.71
N LEU A 204 -10.23 11.91 -8.10
CA LEU A 204 -10.74 13.19 -8.58
C LEU A 204 -11.54 13.03 -9.88
N ILE A 205 -11.07 12.22 -10.82
CA ILE A 205 -11.76 11.94 -12.08
C ILE A 205 -13.07 11.19 -11.82
N LEU A 206 -13.01 10.12 -11.04
CA LEU A 206 -14.19 9.30 -10.69
C LEU A 206 -15.22 10.09 -9.90
N SER A 207 -14.79 11.05 -9.09
CA SER A 207 -15.67 11.90 -8.29
C SER A 207 -16.63 12.76 -9.12
N ARG A 208 -16.33 12.99 -10.39
CA ARG A 208 -17.21 13.70 -11.33
C ARG A 208 -18.47 12.88 -11.69
N THR A 209 -18.49 11.59 -11.36
CA THR A 209 -19.63 10.72 -11.60
C THR A 209 -20.45 10.56 -10.31
N PRO A 210 -21.63 11.21 -10.19
CA PRO A 210 -22.42 11.23 -8.92
C PRO A 210 -22.75 9.83 -8.40
N LYS A 211 -22.96 8.85 -9.27
CA LYS A 211 -23.26 7.47 -8.89
C LYS A 211 -22.11 6.79 -8.15
N ILE A 212 -20.86 7.16 -8.45
CA ILE A 212 -19.67 6.58 -7.81
C ILE A 212 -19.50 7.12 -6.41
N VAL A 213 -19.68 8.43 -6.22
CA VAL A 213 -19.58 9.08 -4.91
C VAL A 213 -20.88 9.02 -4.10
N ALA A 214 -21.90 8.32 -4.59
CA ALA A 214 -23.12 8.08 -3.82
C ALA A 214 -22.85 7.11 -2.67
N LYS A 215 -23.22 7.53 -1.46
CA LYS A 215 -23.14 6.68 -0.27
C LYS A 215 -24.23 5.60 -0.35
N VAL A 216 -23.91 4.40 0.13
CA VAL A 216 -24.88 3.32 0.29
C VAL A 216 -25.26 3.25 1.76
N SER A 217 -26.51 3.62 2.05
CA SER A 217 -27.13 3.53 3.37
C SER A 217 -27.73 2.14 3.59
#